data_a5f85fb74cd6b3b906285a0b509d79d5
#
_entry.id   a5f85fb74cd6b3b906285a0b509d79d5
#
_cell.length_a   1.000
_cell.length_b   1.000
_cell.length_c   1.000
_cell.angle_alpha   90.00
_cell.angle_beta   90.00
_cell.angle_gamma   90.00
#
_symmetry.space_group_name_H-M   'P 1'
#
loop_
_entity.id
_entity.type
_entity.pdbx_description
1 polymer ?
#
loop_
_entity_poly.entity_id
_entity_poly.type
_entity_poly.pdbx_seq_one_letter_code
_entity_poly.pdbx_strand_id
1 'polypeptide(L)'
;MTTREPRMNEIDGVDYFFVSKEEFEQSINAGELIEYSEFVGNFYGTPKTYVERLLNEGKNVLLEIEVNGAQQVVEKIPDAITIFLMPPSLDELERRIRGRRTESEEIVQERLAKAAREMKLQDRYKHVVFNDDLETASLEIAKIIRNYM
;
A
#
# COMPACT_ATOMS: atom_id res chain seq x y z
N MET A 1 3.53 -5.42 8.74
CA MET A 1 4.00 -4.97 10.08
C MET A 1 4.20 -3.47 10.09
N THR A 2 4.19 -2.85 11.26
CA THR A 2 4.36 -1.38 11.39
C THR A 2 4.96 -1.00 12.73
N THR A 3 5.68 0.14 12.77
CA THR A 3 6.18 0.76 14.01
C THR A 3 5.21 1.80 14.57
N ARG A 4 4.09 2.06 13.89
CA ARG A 4 3.03 2.93 14.39
C ARG A 4 2.32 2.28 15.57
N GLU A 5 2.04 3.06 16.60
CA GLU A 5 1.19 2.61 17.70
C GLU A 5 -0.21 2.16 17.21
N PRO A 6 -0.77 1.07 17.77
CA PRO A 6 -2.10 0.62 17.41
C PRO A 6 -3.16 1.68 17.74
N ARG A 7 -4.17 1.81 16.88
CA ARG A 7 -5.36 2.60 17.17
C ARG A 7 -6.30 1.86 18.11
N MET A 8 -7.26 2.56 18.70
CA MET A 8 -8.13 2.04 19.77
C MET A 8 -8.84 0.71 19.46
N ASN A 9 -9.08 0.39 18.18
CA ASN A 9 -9.79 -0.84 17.78
C ASN A 9 -8.91 -1.79 16.95
N GLU A 10 -7.62 -1.53 16.84
CA GLU A 10 -6.70 -2.40 16.09
C GLU A 10 -6.12 -3.50 16.99
N ILE A 11 -6.02 -4.69 16.45
CA ILE A 11 -5.59 -5.89 17.16
C ILE A 11 -4.27 -6.37 16.54
N ASP A 12 -3.26 -6.56 17.38
CA ASP A 12 -1.97 -7.11 16.96
C ASP A 12 -2.13 -8.51 16.34
N GLY A 13 -1.42 -8.73 15.24
CA GLY A 13 -1.50 -9.97 14.46
C GLY A 13 -2.75 -10.13 13.59
N VAL A 14 -3.71 -9.19 13.69
CA VAL A 14 -4.94 -9.15 12.87
C VAL A 14 -4.89 -7.99 11.88
N ASP A 15 -4.81 -6.75 12.38
CA ASP A 15 -4.75 -5.56 11.54
C ASP A 15 -3.32 -5.29 11.07
N TYR A 16 -2.38 -5.39 11.99
CA TYR A 16 -0.93 -5.30 11.76
C TYR A 16 -0.18 -6.18 12.75
N PHE A 17 1.07 -6.50 12.45
CA PHE A 17 2.07 -6.86 13.45
C PHE A 17 2.69 -5.55 13.94
N PHE A 18 2.34 -5.12 15.16
CA PHE A 18 2.87 -3.92 15.76
C PHE A 18 4.20 -4.23 16.44
N VAL A 19 5.26 -3.55 16.01
CA VAL A 19 6.63 -3.85 16.46
C VAL A 19 7.37 -2.56 16.83
N SER A 20 8.43 -2.68 17.63
CA SER A 20 9.32 -1.58 17.88
C SER A 20 10.12 -1.18 16.62
N LYS A 21 10.70 0.00 16.63
CA LYS A 21 11.57 0.46 15.54
C LYS A 21 12.79 -0.44 15.38
N GLU A 22 13.37 -0.86 16.50
CA GLU A 22 14.51 -1.76 16.56
C GLU A 22 14.20 -3.13 15.93
N GLU A 23 13.05 -3.71 16.25
CA GLU A 23 12.59 -4.97 15.66
C GLU A 23 12.34 -4.84 14.16
N PHE A 24 11.76 -3.71 13.73
CA PHE A 24 11.55 -3.44 12.32
C PHE A 24 12.87 -3.34 11.54
N GLU A 25 13.85 -2.60 12.09
CA GLU A 25 15.19 -2.48 11.52
C GLU A 25 15.92 -3.83 11.44
N GLN A 26 15.76 -4.69 12.45
CA GLN A 26 16.27 -6.05 12.44
C GLN A 26 15.67 -6.86 11.29
N SER A 27 14.35 -6.79 11.08
CA SER A 27 13.67 -7.48 9.99
C SER A 27 14.12 -6.98 8.61
N ILE A 28 14.41 -5.67 8.45
CA ILE A 28 15.02 -5.14 7.22
C ILE A 28 16.40 -5.77 6.99
N ASN A 29 17.25 -5.73 7.99
CA ASN A 29 18.63 -6.22 7.90
C ASN A 29 18.71 -7.73 7.67
N ALA A 30 17.74 -8.49 8.19
CA ALA A 30 17.61 -9.93 7.98
C ALA A 30 16.98 -10.28 6.61
N GLY A 31 16.49 -9.31 5.84
CA GLY A 31 15.83 -9.56 4.55
C GLY A 31 14.47 -10.25 4.68
N GLU A 32 13.81 -10.08 5.81
CA GLU A 32 12.53 -10.73 6.14
C GLU A 32 11.30 -10.03 5.54
N LEU A 33 11.50 -8.87 4.90
CA LEU A 33 10.42 -8.08 4.30
C LEU A 33 10.43 -8.18 2.78
N ILE A 34 9.26 -8.38 2.17
CA ILE A 34 9.09 -8.30 0.72
C ILE A 34 9.28 -6.85 0.28
N GLU A 35 8.66 -5.94 0.99
CA GLU A 35 8.74 -4.48 0.78
C GLU A 35 8.67 -3.77 2.13
N TYR A 36 9.15 -2.55 2.16
CA TYR A 36 8.95 -1.62 3.28
C TYR A 36 9.03 -0.17 2.82
N SER A 37 8.37 0.71 3.54
CA SER A 37 8.40 2.16 3.33
C SER A 37 8.25 2.93 4.64
N GLU A 38 8.68 4.16 4.64
CA GLU A 38 8.41 5.11 5.71
C GLU A 38 7.26 6.04 5.30
N PHE A 39 6.31 6.23 6.20
CA PHE A 39 5.21 7.16 6.03
C PHE A 39 4.90 7.87 7.34
N VAL A 40 4.99 9.22 7.32
CA VAL A 40 4.73 10.09 8.48
C VAL A 40 5.48 9.62 9.74
N GLY A 41 6.79 9.35 9.59
CA GLY A 41 7.69 8.98 10.69
C GLY A 41 7.52 7.54 11.21
N ASN A 42 6.67 6.73 10.58
CA ASN A 42 6.49 5.32 10.90
C ASN A 42 6.89 4.42 9.75
N PHE A 43 7.42 3.25 10.06
CA PHE A 43 7.70 2.22 9.07
C PHE A 43 6.51 1.28 8.88
N TYR A 44 6.34 0.86 7.63
CA TYR A 44 5.38 -0.14 7.20
C TYR A 44 6.08 -1.14 6.31
N GLY A 45 5.78 -2.42 6.45
CA GLY A 45 6.38 -3.45 5.63
C GLY A 45 5.60 -4.76 5.66
N THR A 46 5.83 -5.57 4.63
CA THR A 46 5.14 -6.85 4.43
C THR A 46 6.08 -8.02 4.74
N PRO A 47 5.82 -8.80 5.81
CA PRO A 47 6.64 -9.96 6.17
C PRO A 47 6.59 -11.04 5.09
N LYS A 48 7.76 -11.43 4.60
CA LYS A 48 7.93 -12.41 3.51
C LYS A 48 7.36 -13.78 3.89
N THR A 49 7.74 -14.30 5.03
CA THR A 49 7.32 -15.64 5.51
C THR A 49 5.81 -15.74 5.69
N TYR A 50 5.15 -14.64 6.08
CA TYR A 50 3.69 -14.60 6.21
C TYR A 50 3.00 -14.73 4.85
N VAL A 51 3.46 -13.98 3.85
CA VAL A 51 2.92 -14.05 2.48
C VAL A 51 3.18 -15.41 1.86
N GLU A 52 4.41 -15.94 1.96
CA GLU A 52 4.77 -17.26 1.44
C GLU A 52 3.91 -18.37 2.04
N ARG A 53 3.62 -18.31 3.34
CA ARG A 53 2.72 -19.25 4.00
C ARG A 53 1.32 -19.22 3.40
N LEU A 54 0.75 -18.01 3.21
CA LEU A 54 -0.59 -17.86 2.63
C LEU A 54 -0.65 -18.38 1.20
N LEU A 55 0.36 -18.10 0.39
CA LEU A 55 0.46 -18.60 -0.99
C LEU A 55 0.58 -20.14 -1.00
N ASN A 56 1.36 -20.73 -0.11
CA ASN A 56 1.49 -22.19 0.01
C ASN A 56 0.18 -22.86 0.48
N GLU A 57 -0.67 -22.12 1.20
CA GLU A 57 -2.04 -22.55 1.56
C GLU A 57 -3.04 -22.40 0.40
N GLY A 58 -2.57 -21.98 -0.79
CA GLY A 58 -3.42 -21.75 -1.97
C GLY A 58 -4.27 -20.47 -1.89
N LYS A 59 -3.91 -19.54 -1.01
CA LYS A 59 -4.61 -18.26 -0.87
C LYS A 59 -4.03 -17.21 -1.81
N ASN A 60 -4.91 -16.35 -2.32
CA ASN A 60 -4.48 -15.13 -2.99
C ASN A 60 -4.17 -14.05 -1.95
N VAL A 61 -3.07 -13.31 -2.15
CA VAL A 61 -2.65 -12.25 -1.25
C VAL A 61 -2.76 -10.91 -1.98
N LEU A 62 -3.54 -10.00 -1.41
CA LEU A 62 -3.67 -8.62 -1.87
C LEU A 62 -2.82 -7.71 -0.97
N LEU A 63 -1.93 -6.94 -1.58
CA LEU A 63 -1.12 -5.93 -0.88
C LEU A 63 -1.64 -4.54 -1.22
N GLU A 64 -2.01 -3.77 -0.22
CA GLU A 64 -2.32 -2.34 -0.33
C GLU A 64 -1.11 -1.56 0.20
N ILE A 65 -0.25 -1.12 -0.73
CA ILE A 65 1.06 -0.55 -0.43
C ILE A 65 1.31 0.71 -1.27
N GLU A 66 2.30 1.49 -0.84
CA GLU A 66 2.75 2.67 -1.58
C GLU A 66 3.55 2.31 -2.83
N VAL A 67 3.73 3.30 -3.72
CA VAL A 67 4.48 3.15 -4.97
C VAL A 67 5.89 2.60 -4.75
N ASN A 68 6.59 3.08 -3.72
CA ASN A 68 7.93 2.61 -3.39
C ASN A 68 7.92 1.12 -2.97
N GLY A 69 6.95 0.70 -2.16
CA GLY A 69 6.74 -0.70 -1.80
C GLY A 69 6.40 -1.56 -3.02
N ALA A 70 5.50 -1.07 -3.88
CA ALA A 70 5.12 -1.78 -5.10
C ALA A 70 6.33 -2.02 -6.04
N GLN A 71 7.24 -1.06 -6.16
CA GLN A 71 8.48 -1.23 -6.91
C GLN A 71 9.35 -2.36 -6.35
N GLN A 72 9.54 -2.41 -5.02
CA GLN A 72 10.30 -3.48 -4.36
C GLN A 72 9.64 -4.85 -4.58
N VAL A 73 8.29 -4.91 -4.56
CA VAL A 73 7.57 -6.16 -4.85
C VAL A 73 7.84 -6.63 -6.28
N VAL A 74 7.75 -5.75 -7.27
CA VAL A 74 7.97 -6.11 -8.69
C VAL A 74 9.40 -6.57 -8.95
N GLU A 75 10.39 -5.96 -8.29
CA GLU A 75 11.79 -6.38 -8.39
C GLU A 75 12.02 -7.81 -7.87
N LYS A 76 11.32 -8.20 -6.80
CA LYS A 76 11.45 -9.51 -6.16
C LYS A 76 10.49 -10.55 -6.74
N ILE A 77 9.32 -10.11 -7.21
CA ILE A 77 8.22 -10.94 -7.72
C ILE A 77 7.74 -10.34 -9.05
N PRO A 78 8.45 -10.53 -10.17
CA PRO A 78 8.11 -9.89 -11.45
C PRO A 78 6.72 -10.26 -12.00
N ASP A 79 6.20 -11.41 -11.60
CA ASP A 79 4.88 -11.89 -12.02
C ASP A 79 3.73 -11.28 -11.22
N ALA A 80 4.00 -10.51 -10.16
CA ALA A 80 2.98 -9.82 -9.37
C ALA A 80 2.05 -9.00 -10.28
N ILE A 81 0.76 -9.07 -10.01
CA ILE A 81 -0.26 -8.25 -10.68
C ILE A 81 -0.24 -6.88 -10.01
N THR A 82 0.15 -5.86 -10.74
CA THR A 82 0.21 -4.50 -10.22
C THR A 82 -0.95 -3.66 -10.76
N ILE A 83 -1.67 -3.02 -9.86
CA ILE A 83 -2.79 -2.13 -10.17
C ILE A 83 -2.52 -0.78 -9.53
N PHE A 84 -2.41 0.27 -10.35
CA PHE A 84 -2.33 1.64 -9.85
C PHE A 84 -3.74 2.19 -9.66
N LEU A 85 -4.08 2.55 -8.44
CA LEU A 85 -5.38 3.15 -8.13
C LEU A 85 -5.26 4.68 -8.24
N MET A 86 -5.82 5.23 -9.31
CA MET A 86 -5.71 6.63 -9.69
C MET A 86 -6.92 7.41 -9.17
N PRO A 87 -6.77 8.58 -8.54
CA PRO A 87 -7.90 9.49 -8.34
C PRO A 87 -8.34 10.08 -9.69
N PRO A 88 -9.61 10.54 -9.83
CA PRO A 88 -10.09 11.16 -11.08
C PRO A 88 -9.31 12.43 -11.43
N SER A 89 -8.89 13.18 -10.42
CA SER A 89 -8.07 14.39 -10.55
C SER A 89 -7.33 14.69 -9.24
N LEU A 90 -6.32 15.57 -9.30
CA LEU A 90 -5.66 16.07 -8.09
C LEU A 90 -6.62 16.89 -7.22
N ASP A 91 -7.52 17.66 -7.81
CA ASP A 91 -8.51 18.46 -7.07
C ASP A 91 -9.46 17.56 -6.27
N GLU A 92 -9.92 16.46 -6.87
CA GLU A 92 -10.75 15.47 -6.16
C GLU A 92 -9.95 14.75 -5.06
N LEU A 93 -8.69 14.44 -5.28
CA LEU A 93 -7.81 13.89 -4.26
C LEU A 93 -7.64 14.87 -3.10
N GLU A 94 -7.41 16.15 -3.37
CA GLU A 94 -7.34 17.22 -2.37
C GLU A 94 -8.63 17.28 -1.55
N ARG A 95 -9.77 17.30 -2.23
CA ARG A 95 -11.08 17.30 -1.57
C ARG A 95 -11.25 16.11 -0.61
N ARG A 96 -10.83 14.91 -1.04
CA ARG A 96 -10.90 13.68 -0.22
C ARG A 96 -9.96 13.72 0.97
N ILE A 97 -8.73 14.22 0.80
CA ILE A 97 -7.76 14.37 1.89
C ILE A 97 -8.30 15.35 2.94
N ARG A 98 -8.75 16.54 2.50
CA ARG A 98 -9.30 17.57 3.40
C ARG A 98 -10.59 17.15 4.08
N GLY A 99 -11.40 16.32 3.42
CA GLY A 99 -12.67 15.80 3.96
C GLY A 99 -12.50 14.93 5.21
N ARG A 100 -11.33 14.31 5.40
CA ARG A 100 -11.02 13.51 6.59
C ARG A 100 -10.76 14.34 7.85
N ARG A 101 -10.51 15.65 7.73
CA ARG A 101 -10.35 16.66 8.81
C ARG A 101 -9.37 16.30 9.95
N THR A 102 -8.39 15.47 9.70
CA THR A 102 -7.50 14.92 10.74
C THR A 102 -6.06 15.43 10.66
N GLU A 103 -5.74 16.22 9.63
CA GLU A 103 -4.34 16.56 9.32
C GLU A 103 -4.14 18.08 9.22
N SER A 104 -2.93 18.55 9.53
CA SER A 104 -2.54 19.96 9.35
C SER A 104 -2.40 20.29 7.87
N GLU A 105 -2.43 21.60 7.54
CA GLU A 105 -2.28 22.05 6.16
C GLU A 105 -0.94 21.62 5.54
N GLU A 106 0.15 21.64 6.32
CA GLU A 106 1.47 21.20 5.87
C GLU A 106 1.43 19.73 5.43
N ILE A 107 0.78 18.85 6.22
CA ILE A 107 0.64 17.42 5.90
C ILE A 107 -0.20 17.23 4.64
N VAL A 108 -1.29 18.00 4.49
CA VAL A 108 -2.13 17.95 3.28
C VAL A 108 -1.31 18.29 2.04
N GLN A 109 -0.53 19.38 2.08
CA GLN A 109 0.31 19.81 0.96
C GLN A 109 1.40 18.80 0.64
N GLU A 110 2.03 18.21 1.66
CA GLU A 110 3.04 17.16 1.48
C GLU A 110 2.44 15.93 0.77
N ARG A 111 1.25 15.49 1.20
CA ARG A 111 0.52 14.36 0.58
C ARG A 111 0.14 14.63 -0.86
N LEU A 112 -0.32 15.84 -1.18
CA LEU A 112 -0.67 16.23 -2.54
C LEU A 112 0.57 16.28 -3.44
N ALA A 113 1.66 16.86 -2.95
CA ALA A 113 2.91 16.89 -3.70
C ALA A 113 3.47 15.48 -3.95
N LYS A 114 3.34 14.58 -2.97
CA LYS A 114 3.71 13.16 -3.12
C LYS A 114 2.84 12.49 -4.18
N ALA A 115 1.52 12.63 -4.08
CA ALA A 115 0.57 12.03 -5.02
C ALA A 115 0.82 12.51 -6.46
N ALA A 116 1.06 13.81 -6.67
CA ALA A 116 1.36 14.35 -7.99
C ALA A 116 2.64 13.77 -8.62
N ARG A 117 3.64 13.38 -7.80
CA ARG A 117 4.83 12.66 -8.26
C ARG A 117 4.53 11.21 -8.57
N GLU A 118 3.77 10.53 -7.70
CA GLU A 118 3.43 9.11 -7.84
C GLU A 118 2.52 8.85 -9.04
N MET A 119 1.56 9.73 -9.33
CA MET A 119 0.69 9.62 -10.50
C MET A 119 1.44 9.57 -11.83
N LYS A 120 2.65 10.16 -11.91
CA LYS A 120 3.50 10.08 -13.09
C LYS A 120 4.15 8.71 -13.30
N LEU A 121 4.05 7.82 -12.31
CA LEU A 121 4.64 6.49 -12.34
C LEU A 121 3.62 5.41 -12.73
N GLN A 122 2.40 5.78 -13.08
CA GLN A 122 1.32 4.87 -13.46
C GLN A 122 1.71 3.88 -14.58
N ASP A 123 2.53 4.33 -15.54
CA ASP A 123 2.99 3.52 -16.67
C ASP A 123 3.89 2.34 -16.25
N ARG A 124 4.33 2.29 -15.00
CA ARG A 124 5.10 1.19 -14.44
C ARG A 124 4.23 0.04 -13.94
N TYR A 125 2.92 0.23 -13.93
CA TYR A 125 1.96 -0.75 -13.45
C TYR A 125 1.31 -1.48 -14.62
N LYS A 126 0.97 -2.76 -14.42
CA LYS A 126 0.28 -3.58 -15.44
C LYS A 126 -1.12 -3.06 -15.74
N HIS A 127 -1.76 -2.46 -14.74
CA HIS A 127 -3.12 -1.91 -14.84
C HIS A 127 -3.23 -0.58 -14.11
N VAL A 128 -4.09 0.29 -14.62
CA VAL A 128 -4.49 1.55 -13.98
C VAL A 128 -6.00 1.54 -13.85
N VAL A 129 -6.51 1.77 -12.63
CA VAL A 129 -7.94 1.85 -12.33
C VAL A 129 -8.25 3.22 -11.74
N PHE A 130 -9.26 3.89 -12.28
CA PHE A 130 -9.68 5.20 -11.77
C PHE A 130 -10.70 5.01 -10.64
N ASN A 131 -10.36 5.52 -9.45
CA ASN A 131 -11.23 5.52 -8.29
C ASN A 131 -12.11 6.79 -8.27
N ASP A 132 -12.98 6.89 -9.27
CA ASP A 132 -14.02 7.93 -9.32
C ASP A 132 -15.22 7.50 -8.48
N ASP A 133 -15.79 6.37 -8.80
CA ASP A 133 -16.83 5.70 -8.04
C ASP A 133 -16.30 4.39 -7.42
N LEU A 134 -16.57 4.19 -6.14
CA LEU A 134 -16.02 3.07 -5.36
C LEU A 134 -16.50 1.72 -5.91
N GLU A 135 -17.78 1.60 -6.26
CA GLU A 135 -18.36 0.34 -6.74
C GLU A 135 -17.77 -0.02 -8.11
N THR A 136 -17.74 0.94 -9.01
CA THR A 136 -17.17 0.78 -10.35
C THR A 136 -15.69 0.38 -10.28
N ALA A 137 -14.89 1.08 -9.48
CA ALA A 137 -13.47 0.78 -9.31
C ALA A 137 -13.24 -0.62 -8.71
N SER A 138 -14.05 -1.01 -7.71
CA SER A 138 -13.93 -2.33 -7.09
C SER A 138 -14.30 -3.46 -8.04
N LEU A 139 -15.31 -3.27 -8.87
CA LEU A 139 -15.71 -4.24 -9.91
C LEU A 139 -14.62 -4.38 -10.99
N GLU A 140 -14.00 -3.28 -11.41
CA GLU A 140 -12.91 -3.30 -12.36
C GLU A 140 -11.69 -4.04 -11.82
N ILE A 141 -11.28 -3.75 -10.57
CA ILE A 141 -10.21 -4.48 -9.89
C ILE A 141 -10.53 -5.98 -9.82
N ALA A 142 -11.74 -6.34 -9.39
CA ALA A 142 -12.16 -7.72 -9.30
C ALA A 142 -12.12 -8.42 -10.67
N LYS A 143 -12.49 -7.73 -11.76
CA LYS A 143 -12.40 -8.25 -13.12
C LYS A 143 -10.95 -8.49 -13.55
N ILE A 144 -10.06 -7.53 -13.24
CA ILE A 144 -8.62 -7.68 -13.52
C ILE A 144 -8.09 -8.92 -12.81
N ILE A 145 -8.33 -9.06 -11.51
CA ILE A 145 -7.84 -10.19 -10.71
C ILE A 145 -8.33 -11.53 -11.29
N ARG A 146 -9.61 -11.63 -11.66
CA ARG A 146 -10.19 -12.86 -12.22
C ARG A 146 -9.54 -13.29 -13.54
N ASN A 147 -9.00 -12.36 -14.33
CA ASN A 147 -8.33 -12.69 -15.58
C ASN A 147 -6.98 -13.40 -15.37
N TYR A 148 -6.45 -13.39 -14.14
CA TYR A 148 -5.19 -14.03 -13.77
C TYR A 148 -5.38 -15.30 -12.91
N MET A 149 -6.61 -15.60 -12.52
CA MET A 149 -6.98 -16.82 -11.77
C MET A 149 -7.38 -17.95 -12.70
#